data_ef47bf9d66bca57ca579d52337fe404c
#
_entry.id   ef47bf9d66bca57ca579d52337fe404c
#
_cell.length_a   1.000
_cell.length_b   1.000
_cell.length_c   1.000
_cell.angle_alpha   90.00
_cell.angle_beta   90.00
_cell.angle_gamma   90.00
#
_symmetry.space_group_name_H-M   'P 1'
#
loop_
_entity.id
_entity.type
_entity.pdbx_description
1 polymer ?
#
loop_
_entity_poly.entity_id
_entity_poly.type
_entity_poly.pdbx_seq_one_letter_code
_entity_poly.pdbx_strand_id
1 'polypeptide(L)'
;MDEYYEQVLYEDYKSKIKFIKFVQVVLLIIAATCLFARIIMGVIIPIILLALTLIYSNKRLAEYEYHLCENELRIYKIVCESRRKLIDKLDLNNIKRASKVSEYLKSDGAMECYVGDSDNYTMLKLTVMRRGEYKDYVIAVDDRMLKNFKRINPSTFLFF
;
A
#
# COMPACT_ATOMS: atom_id res chain seq x y z
N MET A 1 15.23 21.87 13.77
CA MET A 1 15.88 20.88 12.90
C MET A 1 14.76 20.10 12.25
N ASP A 2 14.46 20.42 10.99
CA ASP A 2 13.38 19.78 10.26
C ASP A 2 13.82 18.34 9.95
N GLU A 3 13.39 17.38 10.77
CA GLU A 3 13.71 15.99 10.53
C GLU A 3 12.71 15.42 9.52
N TYR A 4 13.14 15.47 8.28
CA TYR A 4 12.50 14.72 7.20
C TYR A 4 13.10 13.31 7.16
N TYR A 5 12.23 12.31 7.21
CA TYR A 5 12.59 10.92 7.01
C TYR A 5 11.65 10.25 6.01
N GLU A 6 12.22 9.57 5.06
CA GLU A 6 11.49 8.87 4.01
C GLU A 6 11.82 7.37 4.09
N GLN A 7 10.80 6.53 4.12
CA GLN A 7 10.90 5.09 4.03
C GLN A 7 10.07 4.61 2.85
N VAL A 8 10.70 3.91 1.93
CA VAL A 8 10.04 3.25 0.80
C VAL A 8 9.97 1.77 1.07
N LEU A 9 8.78 1.21 1.08
CA LEU A 9 8.54 -0.22 1.12
C LEU A 9 8.58 -0.75 -0.31
N TYR A 10 9.74 -1.30 -0.66
CA TYR A 10 10.01 -1.79 -1.99
C TYR A 10 9.96 -3.32 -2.01
N GLU A 11 9.14 -3.88 -2.88
CA GLU A 11 9.19 -5.28 -3.28
C GLU A 11 9.50 -5.35 -4.78
N ASP A 12 10.42 -6.21 -5.19
CA ASP A 12 10.81 -6.30 -6.61
C ASP A 12 9.68 -6.91 -7.45
N TYR A 13 8.68 -6.09 -7.74
CA TYR A 13 7.58 -6.46 -8.64
C TYR A 13 7.87 -6.26 -10.12
N LYS A 14 9.07 -5.77 -10.51
CA LYS A 14 9.39 -5.43 -11.91
C LYS A 14 9.10 -6.57 -12.88
N SER A 15 9.47 -7.78 -12.50
CA SER A 15 9.22 -8.97 -13.31
C SER A 15 7.73 -9.29 -13.41
N LYS A 16 7.00 -9.21 -12.30
CA LYS A 16 5.55 -9.44 -12.24
C LYS A 16 4.78 -8.37 -13.04
N ILE A 17 5.20 -7.10 -12.92
CA ILE A 17 4.60 -5.98 -13.67
C ILE A 17 4.81 -6.15 -15.18
N LYS A 18 6.02 -6.51 -15.61
CA LYS A 18 6.31 -6.79 -17.04
C LYS A 18 5.44 -7.92 -17.58
N PHE A 19 5.32 -9.01 -16.82
CA PHE A 19 4.49 -10.15 -17.21
C PHE A 19 3.00 -9.75 -17.34
N ILE A 20 2.46 -9.02 -16.39
CA ILE A 20 1.06 -8.56 -16.45
C ILE A 20 0.83 -7.62 -17.63
N LYS A 21 1.74 -6.66 -17.89
CA LYS A 21 1.68 -5.79 -19.06
C LYS A 21 1.69 -6.60 -20.36
N PHE A 22 2.53 -7.62 -20.44
CA PHE A 22 2.56 -8.52 -21.61
C PHE A 22 1.22 -9.25 -21.79
N VAL A 23 0.66 -9.82 -20.72
CA VAL A 23 -0.67 -10.47 -20.78
C VAL A 23 -1.76 -9.51 -21.21
N GLN A 24 -1.75 -8.27 -20.74
CA GLN A 24 -2.72 -7.23 -21.15
C GLN A 24 -2.63 -6.93 -22.65
N VAL A 25 -1.41 -6.82 -23.19
CA VAL A 25 -1.20 -6.60 -24.63
C VAL A 25 -1.73 -7.77 -25.45
N VAL A 26 -1.46 -9.02 -25.03
CA VAL A 26 -1.96 -10.22 -25.71
C VAL A 26 -3.49 -10.26 -25.71
N LEU A 27 -4.12 -9.96 -24.56
CA LEU A 27 -5.59 -9.91 -24.45
C LEU A 27 -6.20 -8.84 -25.37
N LEU A 28 -5.56 -7.68 -25.52
CA LEU A 28 -5.99 -6.64 -26.45
C LEU A 28 -5.91 -7.09 -27.91
N ILE A 29 -4.82 -7.78 -28.29
CA ILE A 29 -4.66 -8.32 -29.65
C ILE A 29 -5.75 -9.36 -29.92
N ILE A 30 -6.03 -10.28 -28.99
CA ILE A 30 -7.08 -11.28 -29.14
C ILE A 30 -8.46 -10.60 -29.28
N ALA A 31 -8.77 -9.59 -28.46
CA ALA A 31 -10.02 -8.87 -28.55
C ALA A 31 -10.18 -8.18 -29.93
N ALA A 32 -9.09 -7.53 -30.43
CA ALA A 32 -9.11 -6.90 -31.74
C ALA A 32 -9.31 -7.89 -32.89
N THR A 33 -8.62 -9.03 -32.87
CA THR A 33 -8.80 -10.08 -33.90
C THR A 33 -10.21 -10.66 -33.91
N CYS A 34 -10.79 -10.92 -32.73
CA CYS A 34 -12.17 -11.38 -32.61
C CYS A 34 -13.20 -10.35 -33.09
N LEU A 35 -12.92 -9.06 -32.89
CA LEU A 35 -13.77 -7.97 -33.40
C LEU A 35 -13.76 -7.94 -34.91
N PHE A 36 -12.59 -8.05 -35.56
CA PHE A 36 -12.48 -8.14 -37.02
C PHE A 36 -13.18 -9.38 -37.57
N ALA A 37 -13.11 -10.50 -36.88
CA ALA A 37 -13.80 -11.75 -37.24
C ALA A 37 -15.31 -11.72 -36.93
N ARG A 38 -15.84 -10.62 -36.34
CA ARG A 38 -17.24 -10.46 -35.92
C ARG A 38 -17.71 -11.51 -34.91
N ILE A 39 -16.82 -12.07 -34.10
CA ILE A 39 -17.12 -13.05 -33.06
C ILE A 39 -17.36 -12.30 -31.74
N ILE A 40 -18.60 -11.93 -31.46
CA ILE A 40 -18.94 -11.09 -30.27
C ILE A 40 -18.50 -11.74 -28.97
N MET A 41 -18.75 -13.03 -28.76
CA MET A 41 -18.32 -13.75 -27.55
C MET A 41 -16.79 -13.78 -27.39
N GLY A 42 -16.05 -13.83 -28.50
CA GLY A 42 -14.59 -13.78 -28.49
C GLY A 42 -14.02 -12.40 -28.08
N VAL A 43 -14.82 -11.34 -28.09
CA VAL A 43 -14.42 -10.00 -27.61
C VAL A 43 -14.71 -9.83 -26.13
N ILE A 44 -15.83 -10.31 -25.66
CA ILE A 44 -16.29 -10.12 -24.25
C ILE A 44 -15.33 -10.76 -23.26
N ILE A 45 -14.90 -12.00 -23.53
CA ILE A 45 -14.04 -12.76 -22.60
C ILE A 45 -12.69 -12.05 -22.36
N PRO A 46 -11.90 -11.65 -23.39
CA PRO A 46 -10.66 -10.92 -23.19
C PRO A 46 -10.84 -9.58 -22.47
N ILE A 47 -11.94 -8.87 -22.69
CA ILE A 47 -12.22 -7.59 -22.01
C ILE A 47 -12.45 -7.82 -20.50
N ILE A 48 -13.22 -8.85 -20.14
CA ILE A 48 -13.42 -9.19 -18.72
C ILE A 48 -12.09 -9.58 -18.06
N LEU A 49 -11.28 -10.42 -18.73
CA LEU A 49 -9.96 -10.81 -18.22
C LEU A 49 -9.03 -9.61 -18.08
N LEU A 50 -9.07 -8.66 -19.02
CA LEU A 50 -8.29 -7.44 -18.95
C LEU A 50 -8.71 -6.57 -17.76
N ALA A 51 -10.01 -6.43 -17.50
CA ALA A 51 -10.51 -5.72 -16.32
C ALA A 51 -10.05 -6.39 -15.01
N LEU A 52 -10.09 -7.72 -14.94
CA LEU A 52 -9.61 -8.47 -13.77
C LEU A 52 -8.10 -8.30 -13.55
N THR A 53 -7.28 -8.32 -14.62
CA THR A 53 -5.84 -8.09 -14.49
C THR A 53 -5.51 -6.67 -14.03
N LEU A 54 -6.28 -5.65 -14.45
CA LEU A 54 -6.14 -4.27 -13.98
C LEU A 54 -6.49 -4.14 -12.50
N ILE A 55 -7.59 -4.74 -12.05
CA ILE A 55 -8.00 -4.74 -10.64
C ILE A 55 -6.95 -5.44 -9.79
N TYR A 56 -6.45 -6.59 -10.23
CA TYR A 56 -5.40 -7.35 -9.54
C TYR A 56 -4.12 -6.53 -9.41
N SER A 57 -3.65 -5.92 -10.51
CA SER A 57 -2.46 -5.09 -10.54
C SER A 57 -2.56 -3.92 -9.56
N ASN A 58 -3.69 -3.21 -9.56
CA ASN A 58 -3.91 -2.06 -8.67
C ASN A 58 -3.98 -2.42 -7.17
N LYS A 59 -4.40 -3.66 -6.86
CA LYS A 59 -4.51 -4.11 -5.46
C LYS A 59 -3.22 -4.75 -4.93
N ARG A 60 -2.56 -5.57 -5.75
CA ARG A 60 -1.46 -6.45 -5.30
C ARG A 60 -0.07 -5.94 -5.64
N LEU A 61 0.06 -5.09 -6.67
CA LEU A 61 1.36 -4.54 -7.10
C LEU A 61 1.48 -3.05 -6.74
N ALA A 62 1.03 -2.72 -5.56
CA ALA A 62 1.18 -1.38 -5.03
C ALA A 62 2.33 -1.35 -4.05
N GLU A 63 3.17 -0.36 -4.15
CA GLU A 63 4.21 -0.02 -3.19
C GLU A 63 3.70 1.05 -2.23
N TYR A 64 4.27 1.12 -1.03
CA TYR A 64 3.94 2.15 -0.08
C TYR A 64 5.19 2.95 0.29
N GLU A 65 4.99 4.23 0.47
CA GLU A 65 6.03 5.16 0.83
C GLU A 65 5.54 6.01 2.00
N TYR A 66 6.38 6.13 3.02
CA TYR A 66 6.09 6.90 4.21
C TYR A 66 7.03 8.09 4.29
N HIS A 67 6.45 9.27 4.41
CA HIS A 67 7.19 10.50 4.65
C HIS A 67 6.85 11.00 6.05
N LEU A 68 7.85 11.06 6.89
CA LEU A 68 7.76 11.69 8.19
C LEU A 68 8.35 13.10 8.07
N CYS A 69 7.53 14.10 8.33
CA CYS A 69 7.93 15.50 8.36
C CYS A 69 7.47 16.08 9.70
N GLU A 70 8.41 16.44 10.57
CA GLU A 70 8.11 16.84 11.94
C GLU A 70 7.26 15.80 12.68
N ASN A 71 5.95 16.10 12.89
CA ASN A 71 5.00 15.22 13.57
C ASN A 71 3.96 14.60 12.61
N GLU A 72 4.03 14.92 11.31
CA GLU A 72 3.08 14.45 10.31
C GLU A 72 3.66 13.25 9.53
N LEU A 73 3.01 12.10 9.64
CA LEU A 73 3.27 10.92 8.82
C LEU A 73 2.36 10.93 7.60
N ARG A 74 2.93 11.07 6.41
CA ARG A 74 2.21 10.98 5.13
C ARG A 74 2.41 9.60 4.55
N ILE A 75 1.32 8.92 4.22
CA ILE A 75 1.30 7.59 3.62
C ILE A 75 0.92 7.73 2.16
N TYR A 76 1.83 7.35 1.27
CA TYR A 76 1.59 7.30 -0.17
C TYR A 76 1.49 5.87 -0.65
N LYS A 77 0.62 5.65 -1.63
CA LYS A 77 0.53 4.43 -2.40
C LYS A 77 1.04 4.70 -3.81
N ILE A 78 2.02 3.93 -4.24
CA ILE A 78 2.57 3.98 -5.59
C ILE A 78 2.01 2.80 -6.37
N VAL A 79 1.34 3.08 -7.48
CA VAL A 79 0.76 2.06 -8.35
C VAL A 79 1.50 2.06 -9.68
N CYS A 80 1.97 0.90 -10.11
CA CYS A 80 2.68 0.71 -11.38
C CYS A 80 3.88 1.66 -11.58
N GLU A 81 4.68 1.88 -10.53
CA GLU A 81 5.91 2.69 -10.53
C GLU A 81 5.73 4.17 -10.91
N SER A 82 4.54 4.61 -11.29
CA SER A 82 4.36 5.96 -11.86
C SER A 82 3.28 6.82 -11.19
N ARG A 83 2.30 6.23 -10.54
CA ARG A 83 1.18 6.97 -9.94
C ARG A 83 1.29 6.97 -8.42
N ARG A 84 1.83 8.08 -7.89
CA ARG A 84 1.85 8.34 -6.44
C ARG A 84 0.51 8.93 -6.01
N LYS A 85 -0.17 8.28 -5.09
CA LYS A 85 -1.43 8.74 -4.50
C LYS A 85 -1.28 8.86 -3.00
N LEU A 86 -1.52 10.04 -2.45
CA LEU A 86 -1.62 10.24 -1.01
C LEU A 86 -2.84 9.46 -0.49
N ILE A 87 -2.61 8.54 0.44
CA ILE A 87 -3.65 7.76 1.13
C ILE A 87 -4.19 8.57 2.29
N ASP A 88 -3.31 8.96 3.21
CA ASP A 88 -3.68 9.76 4.36
C ASP A 88 -2.48 10.50 4.95
N LYS A 89 -2.79 11.43 5.86
CA LYS A 89 -1.84 12.19 6.68
C LYS A 89 -2.21 11.95 8.13
N LEU A 90 -1.29 11.43 8.90
CA LEU A 90 -1.46 11.10 10.31
C LEU A 90 -0.59 12.02 11.16
N ASP A 91 -1.18 12.74 12.09
CA ASP A 91 -0.43 13.46 13.11
C ASP A 91 -0.07 12.47 14.22
N LEU A 92 1.23 12.24 14.44
CA LEU A 92 1.73 11.28 15.43
C LEU A 92 1.33 11.64 16.86
N ASN A 93 1.08 12.92 17.16
CA ASN A 93 0.60 13.34 18.46
C ASN A 93 -0.87 12.94 18.71
N ASN A 94 -1.64 12.74 17.64
CA ASN A 94 -3.05 12.33 17.70
C ASN A 94 -3.27 10.82 17.67
N ILE A 95 -2.20 10.02 17.62
CA ILE A 95 -2.30 8.57 17.71
C ILE A 95 -2.68 8.20 19.15
N LYS A 96 -3.82 7.53 19.29
CA LYS A 96 -4.35 7.11 20.61
C LYS A 96 -3.79 5.78 21.07
N ARG A 97 -3.48 4.89 20.12
CA ARG A 97 -2.94 3.57 20.43
C ARG A 97 -2.04 3.10 19.30
N ALA A 98 -0.91 2.53 19.68
CA ALA A 98 -0.07 1.73 18.79
C ALA A 98 0.03 0.31 19.37
N SER A 99 0.01 -0.69 18.52
CA SER A 99 0.22 -2.09 18.91
C SER A 99 1.01 -2.83 17.85
N LYS A 100 1.86 -3.76 18.26
CA LYS A 100 2.59 -4.64 17.36
C LYS A 100 1.61 -5.66 16.78
N VAL A 101 1.60 -5.82 15.48
CA VAL A 101 0.78 -6.84 14.80
C VAL A 101 1.65 -8.07 14.64
N SER A 102 1.23 -9.19 15.23
CA SER A 102 1.79 -10.49 14.86
C SER A 102 1.10 -10.98 13.60
N GLU A 103 1.81 -11.73 12.74
CA GLU A 103 1.34 -12.23 11.44
C GLU A 103 -0.03 -12.93 11.47
N TYR A 104 -0.46 -13.41 12.64
CA TYR A 104 -1.68 -14.18 12.83
C TYR A 104 -2.94 -13.32 13.08
N LEU A 105 -2.80 -12.03 13.34
CA LEU A 105 -3.93 -11.14 13.60
C LEU A 105 -4.14 -10.20 12.41
N LYS A 106 -4.79 -10.68 11.36
CA LYS A 106 -5.43 -9.78 10.39
C LYS A 106 -6.41 -8.91 11.16
N SER A 107 -6.11 -7.63 11.26
CA SER A 107 -6.99 -6.68 11.95
C SER A 107 -8.22 -6.44 11.05
N ASP A 108 -9.35 -7.06 11.40
CA ASP A 108 -10.62 -6.79 10.73
C ASP A 108 -10.89 -5.28 10.68
N GLY A 109 -11.07 -4.74 9.47
CA GLY A 109 -11.45 -3.35 9.23
C GLY A 109 -10.31 -2.32 9.23
N ALA A 110 -9.06 -2.69 9.50
CA ALA A 110 -7.93 -1.76 9.41
C ALA A 110 -7.49 -1.55 7.96
N MET A 111 -7.05 -0.33 7.64
CA MET A 111 -6.46 -0.03 6.34
C MET A 111 -5.03 -0.55 6.29
N GLU A 112 -4.80 -1.57 5.48
CA GLU A 112 -3.47 -2.12 5.24
C GLU A 112 -2.68 -1.20 4.31
N CYS A 113 -1.59 -0.64 4.81
CA CYS A 113 -0.71 0.29 4.11
C CYS A 113 0.72 -0.26 4.02
N TYR A 114 0.89 -1.55 3.75
CA TYR A 114 2.18 -2.22 3.65
C TYR A 114 2.20 -3.21 2.48
N VAL A 115 3.38 -3.70 2.14
CA VAL A 115 3.61 -4.66 1.06
C VAL A 115 4.60 -5.72 1.52
N GLY A 116 4.38 -6.94 1.06
CA GLY A 116 5.33 -8.03 1.15
C GLY A 116 5.49 -8.67 2.53
N ASP A 117 6.42 -9.63 2.62
CA ASP A 117 6.85 -10.25 3.86
C ASP A 117 7.72 -9.26 4.64
N SER A 118 7.33 -9.04 5.87
CA SER A 118 7.84 -7.96 6.72
C SER A 118 9.03 -8.38 7.58
N ASP A 119 9.84 -9.36 7.18
CA ASP A 119 10.95 -9.88 7.99
C ASP A 119 11.95 -8.82 8.47
N ASN A 120 12.05 -7.71 7.73
CA ASN A 120 12.94 -6.59 8.05
C ASN A 120 12.22 -5.37 8.65
N TYR A 121 10.92 -5.46 8.90
CA TYR A 121 10.10 -4.34 9.37
C TYR A 121 9.30 -4.70 10.60
N THR A 122 9.07 -3.73 11.46
CA THR A 122 8.13 -3.87 12.57
C THR A 122 6.73 -3.49 12.09
N MET A 123 5.79 -4.45 12.16
CA MET A 123 4.40 -4.22 11.81
C MET A 123 3.68 -3.53 12.96
N LEU A 124 3.12 -2.36 12.70
CA LEU A 124 2.40 -1.55 13.67
C LEU A 124 0.96 -1.32 13.24
N LYS A 125 0.04 -1.54 14.16
CA LYS A 125 -1.34 -1.07 14.05
C LYS A 125 -1.46 0.25 14.81
N LEU A 126 -1.80 1.31 14.08
CA LEU A 126 -2.01 2.66 14.61
C LEU A 126 -3.51 2.96 14.64
N THR A 127 -4.03 3.31 15.81
CA THR A 127 -5.40 3.80 15.97
C THR A 127 -5.38 5.31 16.11
N VAL A 128 -5.99 5.99 15.16
CA VAL A 128 -6.07 7.46 15.10
C VAL A 128 -7.52 7.91 15.25
N MET A 129 -7.75 8.92 16.06
CA MET A 129 -9.06 9.54 16.17
C MET A 129 -9.21 10.66 15.14
N ARG A 130 -10.19 10.56 14.26
CA ARG A 130 -10.46 11.55 13.21
C ARG A 130 -11.95 11.83 13.11
N ARG A 131 -12.33 13.10 13.29
CA ARG A 131 -13.74 13.56 13.22
C ARG A 131 -14.69 12.77 14.12
N GLY A 132 -14.21 12.31 15.29
CA GLY A 132 -15.02 11.53 16.24
C GLY A 132 -15.05 10.02 15.97
N GLU A 133 -14.43 9.53 14.90
CA GLU A 133 -14.32 8.11 14.58
C GLU A 133 -12.89 7.61 14.74
N TYR A 134 -12.76 6.35 15.18
CA TYR A 134 -11.47 5.67 15.23
C TYR A 134 -11.19 5.01 13.88
N LYS A 135 -10.00 5.27 13.34
CA LYS A 135 -9.49 4.60 12.14
C LYS A 135 -8.21 3.88 12.47
N ASP A 136 -8.15 2.65 12.02
CA ASP A 136 -7.01 1.78 12.19
C ASP A 136 -6.19 1.68 10.90
N TYR A 137 -4.88 1.86 11.02
CA TYR A 137 -3.91 1.71 9.94
C TYR A 137 -2.89 0.66 10.33
N VAL A 138 -2.56 -0.25 9.41
CA VAL A 138 -1.44 -1.17 9.59
C VAL A 138 -0.32 -0.72 8.66
N ILE A 139 0.83 -0.43 9.26
CA ILE A 139 2.04 0.04 8.58
C ILE A 139 3.23 -0.85 8.92
N ALA A 140 4.21 -0.91 8.05
CA ALA A 140 5.48 -1.61 8.27
C ALA A 140 6.59 -0.57 8.39
N VAL A 141 7.21 -0.46 9.54
CA VAL A 141 8.23 0.56 9.81
C VAL A 141 9.58 -0.07 10.10
N ASP A 142 10.65 0.59 9.65
CA ASP A 142 12.01 0.23 10.02
C ASP A 142 12.38 0.75 11.42
N ASP A 143 13.51 0.31 11.95
CA ASP A 143 13.99 0.69 13.27
C ASP A 143 14.24 2.20 13.40
N ARG A 144 14.62 2.87 12.29
CA ARG A 144 14.88 4.28 12.28
C ARG A 144 13.61 5.11 12.35
N MET A 145 12.58 4.73 11.59
CA MET A 145 11.26 5.36 11.68
C MET A 145 10.62 5.12 13.05
N LEU A 146 10.75 3.91 13.58
CA LEU A 146 10.26 3.58 14.93
C LEU A 146 10.94 4.42 16.01
N LYS A 147 12.23 4.67 15.88
CA LYS A 147 12.98 5.58 16.77
C LYS A 147 12.45 7.00 16.72
N ASN A 148 12.12 7.51 15.53
CA ASN A 148 11.52 8.82 15.37
C ASN A 148 10.11 8.89 15.99
N PHE A 149 9.29 7.85 15.82
CA PHE A 149 7.98 7.76 16.47
C PHE A 149 8.08 7.81 17.99
N LYS A 150 9.02 7.05 18.57
CA LYS A 150 9.29 7.08 20.03
C LYS A 150 9.68 8.46 20.53
N ARG A 151 10.44 9.21 19.75
CA ARG A 151 10.88 10.55 20.11
C ARG A 151 9.73 11.57 20.06
N ILE A 152 8.83 11.45 19.03
CA ILE A 152 7.71 12.36 18.85
C ILE A 152 6.60 12.11 19.85
N ASN A 153 6.22 10.84 20.04
CA ASN A 153 5.15 10.46 20.96
C ASN A 153 5.58 9.27 21.84
N PRO A 154 6.45 9.54 22.85
CA PRO A 154 7.01 8.48 23.68
C PRO A 154 5.93 7.70 24.45
N SER A 155 4.85 8.36 24.87
CA SER A 155 3.78 7.71 25.63
C SER A 155 3.07 6.60 24.86
N THR A 156 2.92 6.74 23.55
CA THR A 156 2.23 5.78 22.69
C THR A 156 3.17 4.68 22.19
N PHE A 157 4.47 4.99 22.00
CA PHE A 157 5.44 4.08 21.39
C PHE A 157 6.49 3.52 22.37
N LEU A 158 6.27 3.64 23.70
CA LEU A 158 7.24 3.24 24.72
C LEU A 158 7.55 1.74 24.71
N PHE A 159 6.58 0.90 24.36
CA PHE A 159 6.66 -0.56 24.48
C PHE A 159 7.12 -1.28 23.19
N PHE A 160 7.74 -0.58 22.28
CA PHE A 160 8.25 -1.14 21.02
C PHE A 160 9.76 -1.20 20.97
#